data_f10e6c77d2d6c13cd9e549a70a38c78c
#
_entry.id   f10e6c77d2d6c13cd9e549a70a38c78c
#
_cell.length_a   1.000
_cell.length_b   1.000
_cell.length_c   1.000
_cell.angle_alpha   90.00
_cell.angle_beta   90.00
_cell.angle_gamma   90.00
#
_symmetry.space_group_name_H-M   'P 1'
#
loop_
_entity.id
_entity.type
_entity.pdbx_description
1 polymer ?
#
loop_
_entity_poly.entity_id
_entity_poly.type
_entity_poly.pdbx_seq_one_letter_code
_entity_poly.pdbx_strand_id
1 'polypeptide(L)'
;MEYLPARPWPSADAPDAAYARLRTLVDAMHRRGIAHCDLRAAGNMLVDDQGRPYIVDFVARVQRGARWNLPWNWLYRQFVRADESALAKLRVRYAPHLATAADRQTLSTQGPLERIARAIGENTRSLLRYFVRSR
;
A
#
# COMPACT_ATOMS: atom_id res chain seq x y z
N MET A 1 -3.08 2.97 -24.83
CA MET A 1 -3.09 2.31 -23.52
C MET A 1 -1.88 1.37 -23.48
N GLU A 2 -0.92 1.67 -22.65
CA GLU A 2 0.28 0.82 -22.55
C GLU A 2 -0.06 -0.45 -21.75
N TYR A 3 0.14 -1.61 -22.36
CA TYR A 3 -0.07 -2.89 -21.70
C TYR A 3 1.11 -3.18 -20.78
N LEU A 4 0.86 -3.26 -19.48
CA LEU A 4 1.87 -3.61 -18.48
C LEU A 4 1.88 -5.14 -18.32
N PRO A 5 2.93 -5.85 -18.73
CA PRO A 5 3.01 -7.32 -18.59
C PRO A 5 3.39 -7.68 -17.14
N ALA A 6 2.53 -7.36 -16.20
CA ALA A 6 2.74 -7.58 -14.77
C ALA A 6 1.53 -8.29 -14.16
N ARG A 7 1.79 -9.11 -13.14
CA ARG A 7 0.78 -9.92 -12.45
C ARG A 7 0.58 -9.41 -11.02
N PRO A 8 -0.62 -9.54 -10.45
CA PRO A 8 -0.85 -9.25 -9.04
C PRO A 8 0.13 -10.02 -8.16
N TRP A 9 0.71 -9.35 -7.17
CA TRP A 9 1.74 -9.93 -6.30
C TRP A 9 1.33 -11.26 -5.65
N PRO A 10 0.11 -11.41 -5.12
CA PRO A 10 -0.32 -12.65 -4.48
C PRO A 10 -0.35 -13.89 -5.40
N SER A 11 -0.49 -13.67 -6.71
CA SER A 11 -0.54 -14.76 -7.71
C SER A 11 0.78 -14.94 -8.48
N ALA A 12 1.78 -14.12 -8.17
CA ALA A 12 3.09 -14.17 -8.79
C ALA A 12 4.10 -14.85 -7.86
N ASP A 13 4.93 -15.71 -8.43
CA ASP A 13 6.11 -16.25 -7.75
C ASP A 13 7.23 -15.22 -7.84
N ALA A 14 7.17 -14.21 -6.96
CA ALA A 14 8.06 -13.06 -6.99
C ALA A 14 9.43 -13.41 -6.41
N PRO A 15 10.54 -13.09 -7.10
CA PRO A 15 11.87 -13.32 -6.59
C PRO A 15 12.17 -12.44 -5.37
N ASP A 16 13.05 -12.88 -4.49
CA ASP A 16 13.41 -12.17 -3.25
C ASP A 16 13.81 -10.71 -3.49
N ALA A 17 14.57 -10.44 -4.56
CA ALA A 17 14.97 -9.09 -4.95
C ALA A 17 13.78 -8.17 -5.25
N ALA A 18 12.64 -8.71 -5.67
CA ALA A 18 11.45 -7.91 -5.95
C ALA A 18 10.89 -7.26 -4.66
N TYR A 19 10.98 -7.95 -3.51
CA TYR A 19 10.53 -7.41 -2.23
C TYR A 19 11.37 -6.20 -1.79
N ALA A 20 12.69 -6.24 -2.00
CA ALA A 20 13.57 -5.10 -1.73
C ALA A 20 13.26 -3.92 -2.65
N ARG A 21 13.03 -4.19 -3.94
CA ARG A 21 12.64 -3.16 -4.93
C ARG A 21 11.29 -2.53 -4.60
N LEU A 22 10.31 -3.34 -4.18
CA LEU A 22 9.00 -2.84 -3.75
C LEU A 22 9.14 -1.93 -2.52
N ARG A 23 9.96 -2.31 -1.55
CA ARG A 23 10.27 -1.46 -0.39
C ARG A 23 10.83 -0.11 -0.82
N THR A 24 11.83 -0.11 -1.69
CA THR A 24 12.45 1.12 -2.23
C THR A 24 11.41 1.99 -2.95
N LEU A 25 10.49 1.39 -3.70
CA LEU A 25 9.43 2.11 -4.41
C LEU A 25 8.45 2.78 -3.45
N VAL A 26 8.01 2.08 -2.41
CA VAL A 26 7.11 2.63 -1.39
C VAL A 26 7.80 3.72 -0.57
N ASP A 27 9.06 3.53 -0.21
CA ASP A 27 9.85 4.56 0.48
C ASP A 27 10.01 5.83 -0.38
N ALA A 28 10.21 5.69 -1.69
CA ALA A 28 10.26 6.81 -2.61
C ALA A 28 8.93 7.57 -2.70
N MET A 29 7.82 6.84 -2.69
CA MET A 29 6.47 7.40 -2.66
C MET A 29 6.22 8.20 -1.36
N HIS A 30 6.54 7.62 -0.20
CA HIS A 30 6.41 8.28 1.09
C HIS A 30 7.32 9.51 1.23
N ARG A 31 8.56 9.46 0.71
CA ARG A 31 9.46 10.64 0.68
C ARG A 31 8.87 11.79 -0.12
N ARG A 32 8.13 11.50 -1.18
CA ARG A 32 7.39 12.51 -1.97
C ARG A 32 6.12 13.02 -1.28
N GLY A 33 5.83 12.54 -0.08
CA GLY A 33 4.67 12.93 0.70
C GLY A 33 3.36 12.30 0.21
N ILE A 34 3.42 11.13 -0.40
CA ILE A 34 2.24 10.40 -0.90
C ILE A 34 2.11 9.09 -0.12
N ALA A 35 0.93 8.83 0.46
CA ALA A 35 0.53 7.54 0.98
C ALA A 35 -0.56 6.94 0.07
N HIS A 36 -0.46 5.65 -0.23
CA HIS A 36 -1.38 4.97 -1.15
C HIS A 36 -2.71 4.63 -0.50
N CYS A 37 -2.70 4.29 0.77
CA CYS A 37 -3.85 3.93 1.61
C CYS A 37 -4.51 2.58 1.30
N ASP A 38 -4.22 1.94 0.18
CA ASP A 38 -4.88 0.71 -0.26
C ASP A 38 -3.93 -0.32 -0.89
N LEU A 39 -2.68 -0.36 -0.46
CA LEU A 39 -1.70 -1.35 -0.93
C LEU A 39 -2.10 -2.80 -0.60
N ARG A 40 -3.05 -3.02 0.31
CA ARG A 40 -3.53 -4.37 0.65
C ARG A 40 -4.41 -5.01 -0.40
N ALA A 41 -5.00 -4.22 -1.30
CA ALA A 41 -5.79 -4.77 -2.38
C ALA A 41 -4.92 -5.57 -3.34
N ALA A 42 -5.32 -6.79 -3.63
CA ALA A 42 -4.53 -7.76 -4.39
C ALA A 42 -4.10 -7.28 -5.78
N GLY A 43 -4.82 -6.34 -6.36
CA GLY A 43 -4.51 -5.79 -7.68
C GLY A 43 -3.65 -4.54 -7.67
N ASN A 44 -3.32 -3.97 -6.50
CA ASN A 44 -2.64 -2.67 -6.43
C ASN A 44 -1.11 -2.77 -6.39
N MET A 45 -0.58 -3.94 -6.09
CA MET A 45 0.84 -4.26 -6.23
C MET A 45 1.02 -5.33 -7.29
N LEU A 46 1.77 -5.00 -8.32
CA LEU A 46 2.06 -5.90 -9.43
C LEU A 46 3.57 -6.17 -9.51
N VAL A 47 3.93 -7.28 -10.11
CA VAL A 47 5.32 -7.63 -10.41
C VAL A 47 5.40 -8.25 -11.80
N ASP A 48 6.41 -7.86 -12.58
CA ASP A 48 6.66 -8.44 -13.89
C ASP A 48 7.61 -9.65 -13.80
N ASP A 49 7.84 -10.29 -14.95
CA ASP A 49 8.71 -11.48 -15.04
C ASP A 49 10.18 -11.17 -14.74
N GLN A 50 10.58 -9.90 -14.76
CA GLN A 50 11.93 -9.45 -14.38
C GLN A 50 12.03 -9.06 -12.88
N GLY A 51 10.97 -9.25 -12.10
CA GLY A 51 10.92 -8.89 -10.69
C GLY A 51 10.85 -7.37 -10.45
N ARG A 52 10.35 -6.60 -11.42
CA ARG A 52 10.14 -5.17 -11.24
C ARG A 52 8.76 -4.93 -10.63
N PRO A 53 8.66 -4.22 -9.50
CA PRO A 53 7.38 -3.93 -8.87
C PRO A 53 6.71 -2.71 -9.49
N TYR A 54 5.40 -2.75 -9.50
CA TYR A 54 4.55 -1.62 -9.89
C TYR A 54 3.46 -1.41 -8.85
N ILE A 55 3.16 -0.15 -8.57
CA ILE A 55 2.04 0.24 -7.73
C ILE A 55 1.04 0.96 -8.63
N VAL A 56 -0.19 0.52 -8.59
CA VAL A 56 -1.28 1.03 -9.43
C VAL A 56 -2.48 1.44 -8.57
N ASP A 57 -3.44 2.12 -9.19
CA ASP A 57 -4.69 2.57 -8.55
C ASP A 57 -4.49 3.55 -7.39
N PHE A 58 -3.95 4.73 -7.72
CA PHE A 58 -3.75 5.83 -6.77
C PHE A 58 -5.03 6.64 -6.45
N VAL A 59 -6.20 6.06 -6.64
CA VAL A 59 -7.48 6.77 -6.41
C VAL A 59 -7.66 7.15 -4.94
N ALA A 60 -7.22 6.30 -4.02
CA ALA A 60 -7.33 6.53 -2.59
C ALA A 60 -6.12 7.24 -1.96
N ARG A 61 -5.20 7.77 -2.77
CA ARG A 61 -3.97 8.39 -2.26
C ARG A 61 -4.24 9.60 -1.36
N VAL A 62 -3.42 9.74 -0.34
CA VAL A 62 -3.38 10.90 0.55
C VAL A 62 -2.02 11.58 0.43
N GLN A 63 -2.05 12.90 0.25
CA GLN A 63 -0.83 13.71 0.20
C GLN A 63 -0.57 14.35 1.56
N ARG A 64 0.71 14.47 1.92
CA ARG A 64 1.13 15.19 3.11
C ARG A 64 0.73 16.66 2.98
N GLY A 65 0.14 17.21 4.05
CA GLY A 65 -0.24 18.62 4.11
C GLY A 65 0.93 19.56 4.42
N ALA A 66 0.63 20.86 4.47
CA ALA A 66 1.59 21.87 4.88
C ALA A 66 2.11 21.62 6.31
N ARG A 67 3.31 22.12 6.62
CA ARG A 67 4.01 21.81 7.88
C ARG A 67 3.22 22.20 9.13
N TRP A 68 2.39 23.28 9.05
CA TRP A 68 1.54 23.73 10.15
C TRP A 68 0.22 22.96 10.30
N ASN A 69 -0.16 22.15 9.29
CA ASN A 69 -1.40 21.37 9.34
C ASN A 69 -1.17 20.07 10.12
N LEU A 70 -0.98 20.19 11.43
CA LEU A 70 -0.63 19.07 12.30
C LEU A 70 -1.69 17.96 12.33
N PRO A 71 -3.01 18.23 12.40
CA PRO A 71 -4.03 17.19 12.37
C PRO A 71 -4.00 16.39 11.08
N TRP A 72 -3.85 17.05 9.93
CA TRP A 72 -3.75 16.40 8.63
C TRP A 72 -2.48 15.56 8.49
N ASN A 73 -1.35 16.09 8.93
CA ASN A 73 -0.07 15.38 8.89
C ASN A 73 -0.05 14.19 9.86
N TRP A 74 -0.79 14.26 10.96
CA TRP A 74 -1.00 13.11 11.83
C TRP A 74 -1.80 12.02 11.11
N LEU A 75 -2.90 12.38 10.43
CA LEU A 75 -3.71 11.48 9.63
C LEU A 75 -2.89 10.87 8.49
N TYR A 76 -2.12 11.67 7.77
CA TYR A 76 -1.20 11.20 6.73
C TYR A 76 -0.24 10.13 7.26
N ARG A 77 0.33 10.33 8.46
CA ARG A 77 1.20 9.34 9.10
C ARG A 77 0.48 8.02 9.40
N GLN A 78 -0.81 8.04 9.71
CA GLN A 78 -1.58 6.80 9.88
C GLN A 78 -1.71 6.03 8.56
N PHE A 79 -1.89 6.73 7.45
CA PHE A 79 -1.92 6.09 6.12
C PHE A 79 -0.56 5.54 5.69
N VAL A 80 0.53 6.23 6.00
CA VAL A 80 1.88 5.68 5.82
C VAL A 80 2.06 4.37 6.61
N ARG A 81 1.60 4.32 7.85
CA ARG A 81 1.63 3.09 8.67
C ARG A 81 0.77 1.97 8.07
N ALA A 82 -0.36 2.31 7.45
CA ALA A 82 -1.18 1.32 6.76
C ALA A 82 -0.46 0.72 5.55
N ASP A 83 0.26 1.53 4.76
CA ASP A 83 1.09 1.06 3.67
C ASP A 83 2.24 0.16 4.18
N GLU A 84 2.92 0.57 5.26
CA GLU A 84 3.96 -0.23 5.91
C GLU A 84 3.44 -1.59 6.40
N SER A 85 2.26 -1.60 7.00
CA SER A 85 1.59 -2.82 7.44
C SER A 85 1.25 -3.74 6.27
N ALA A 86 0.85 -3.19 5.12
CA ALA A 86 0.60 -3.96 3.90
C ALA A 86 1.88 -4.65 3.41
N LEU A 87 3.02 -3.96 3.39
CA LEU A 87 4.32 -4.55 3.04
C LEU A 87 4.75 -5.64 4.03
N ALA A 88 4.58 -5.40 5.33
CA ALA A 88 4.91 -6.39 6.36
C ALA A 88 4.07 -7.66 6.18
N LYS A 89 2.77 -7.53 5.95
CA LYS A 89 1.87 -8.67 5.66
C LYS A 89 2.29 -9.43 4.42
N LEU A 90 2.66 -8.71 3.36
CA LEU A 90 3.10 -9.31 2.11
C LEU A 90 4.34 -10.20 2.36
N ARG A 91 5.35 -9.70 3.08
CA ARG A 91 6.55 -10.47 3.41
C ARG A 91 6.26 -11.66 4.31
N VAL A 92 5.53 -11.46 5.38
CA VAL A 92 5.20 -12.55 6.32
C VAL A 92 4.42 -13.66 5.63
N ARG A 93 3.53 -13.32 4.72
CA ARG A 93 2.66 -14.29 4.05
C ARG A 93 3.33 -15.03 2.89
N TYR A 94 4.08 -14.32 2.05
CA TYR A 94 4.60 -14.85 0.78
C TYR A 94 6.11 -15.08 0.76
N ALA A 95 6.84 -14.43 1.65
CA ALA A 95 8.28 -14.59 1.80
C ALA A 95 8.70 -14.56 3.28
N PRO A 96 8.24 -15.52 4.10
CA PRO A 96 8.49 -15.53 5.55
C PRO A 96 9.97 -15.52 5.91
N HIS A 97 10.84 -16.03 5.04
CA HIS A 97 12.30 -15.98 5.20
C HIS A 97 12.88 -14.56 5.09
N LEU A 98 12.17 -13.62 4.44
CA LEU A 98 12.54 -12.22 4.38
C LEU A 98 11.89 -11.36 5.47
N ALA A 99 10.96 -11.93 6.25
CA ALA A 99 10.25 -11.20 7.29
C ALA A 99 11.18 -10.85 8.44
N THR A 100 11.24 -9.58 8.79
CA THR A 100 12.06 -9.04 9.87
C THR A 100 11.30 -9.01 11.21
N ALA A 101 12.02 -8.81 12.32
CA ALA A 101 11.40 -8.55 13.62
C ALA A 101 10.53 -7.27 13.58
N ALA A 102 10.97 -6.24 12.84
CA ALA A 102 10.20 -5.01 12.63
C ALA A 102 8.86 -5.26 11.90
N ASP A 103 8.83 -6.17 10.91
CA ASP A 103 7.58 -6.55 10.23
C ASP A 103 6.59 -7.18 11.20
N ARG A 104 7.05 -8.09 12.04
CA ARG A 104 6.23 -8.76 13.05
C ARG A 104 5.73 -7.78 14.12
N GLN A 105 6.58 -6.84 14.54
CA GLN A 105 6.19 -5.78 15.45
C GLN A 105 5.15 -4.86 14.84
N THR A 106 5.31 -4.46 13.58
CA THR A 106 4.33 -3.64 12.85
C THR A 106 2.96 -4.33 12.82
N LEU A 107 2.93 -5.65 12.64
CA LEU A 107 1.67 -6.42 12.63
C LEU A 107 1.06 -6.59 14.03
N SER A 108 1.87 -6.67 15.08
CA SER A 108 1.39 -6.81 16.46
C SER A 108 0.80 -5.51 17.03
N THR A 109 1.26 -4.36 16.54
CA THR A 109 0.81 -3.02 16.98
C THR A 109 -0.37 -2.47 16.20
N GLN A 110 -1.08 -3.30 15.43
CA GLN A 110 -2.27 -2.90 14.68
C GLN A 110 -3.37 -2.42 15.64
N GLY A 111 -3.47 -1.09 15.76
CA GLY A 111 -4.41 -0.43 16.64
C GLY A 111 -5.77 -0.12 15.98
N PRO A 112 -6.73 0.43 16.73
CA PRO A 112 -8.06 0.81 16.24
C PRO A 112 -8.04 1.79 15.06
N LEU A 113 -6.97 2.57 14.91
CA LEU A 113 -6.79 3.54 13.83
C LEU A 113 -6.58 2.88 12.47
N GLU A 114 -5.99 1.69 12.42
CA GLU A 114 -5.87 0.93 11.17
C GLU A 114 -7.23 0.41 10.70
N ARG A 115 -8.14 0.13 11.61
CA ARG A 115 -9.54 -0.20 11.29
C ARG A 115 -10.27 1.01 10.69
N ILE A 116 -10.01 2.21 11.19
CA ILE A 116 -10.59 3.46 10.67
C ILE A 116 -10.03 3.75 9.27
N ALA A 117 -8.72 3.64 9.07
CA ALA A 117 -8.11 3.81 7.75
C ALA A 117 -8.65 2.79 6.73
N ARG A 118 -8.91 1.55 7.18
CA ARG A 118 -9.57 0.51 6.39
C ARG A 118 -10.98 0.90 5.99
N ALA A 119 -11.79 1.36 6.96
CA ALA A 119 -13.17 1.76 6.73
C ALA A 119 -13.27 2.96 5.77
N ILE A 120 -12.34 3.92 5.84
CA ILE A 120 -12.27 5.06 4.93
C ILE A 120 -11.92 4.58 3.51
N GLY A 121 -10.95 3.69 3.35
CA GLY A 121 -10.59 3.12 2.04
C GLY A 121 -11.72 2.32 1.40
N GLU A 122 -12.45 1.52 2.18
CA GLU A 122 -13.61 0.75 1.72
C GLU A 122 -14.80 1.65 1.35
N ASN A 123 -15.07 2.69 2.14
CA ASN A 123 -16.13 3.66 1.85
C ASN A 123 -15.84 4.50 0.59
N THR A 124 -14.60 4.88 0.37
CA THR A 124 -14.21 5.64 -0.84
C THR A 124 -14.43 4.82 -2.10
N ARG A 125 -14.13 3.52 -2.06
CA ARG A 125 -14.44 2.57 -3.16
C ARG A 125 -15.94 2.39 -3.37
N SER A 126 -16.71 2.34 -2.30
CA SER A 126 -18.17 2.20 -2.36
C SER A 126 -18.83 3.44 -2.98
N LEU A 127 -18.38 4.63 -2.60
CA LEU A 127 -18.86 5.89 -3.16
C LEU A 127 -18.51 6.03 -4.64
N LEU A 128 -17.28 5.69 -5.03
CA LEU A 128 -16.86 5.74 -6.43
C LEU A 128 -17.67 4.76 -7.30
N ARG A 129 -17.96 3.55 -6.82
CA ARG A 129 -18.82 2.59 -7.52
C ARG A 129 -20.25 3.10 -7.66
N TYR A 130 -20.76 3.82 -6.66
CA TYR A 130 -22.09 4.43 -6.73
C TYR A 130 -22.15 5.51 -7.80
N PHE A 131 -21.15 6.41 -7.86
CA PHE A 131 -21.08 7.48 -8.86
C PHE A 131 -20.87 6.98 -10.29
N VAL A 132 -20.11 5.90 -10.48
CA VAL A 132 -19.90 5.29 -11.81
C VAL A 132 -21.15 4.56 -12.31
N ARG A 133 -21.98 4.02 -11.41
CA ARG A 133 -23.20 3.28 -11.76
C ARG A 133 -24.41 4.21 -12.00
N SER A 134 -24.34 5.46 -11.58
CA SER A 134 -25.43 6.44 -11.75
C SER A 134 -25.27 7.33 -13.01
N ARG A 135 -24.34 7.02 -13.88
CA ARG A 135 -24.20 7.56 -15.23
C ARG A 135 -24.41 6.42 -16.23
#